data_d7f19b67b995b24850a525cbd8a01790
#
_entry.id   d7f19b67b995b24850a525cbd8a01790
#
_cell.length_a   1.000
_cell.length_b   1.000
_cell.length_c   1.000
_cell.angle_alpha   90.00
_cell.angle_beta   90.00
_cell.angle_gamma   90.00
#
_symmetry.space_group_name_H-M   'P 1'
#
loop_
_entity.id
_entity.type
_entity.pdbx_description
1 polymer ?
#
loop_
_entity_poly.entity_id
_entity_poly.type
_entity_poly.pdbx_seq_one_letter_code
_entity_poly.pdbx_strand_id
1 'polypeptide(L)'
;AENTTDEVDSENTECESESAVIDIEDIESEEYRKAEENAEGFDTETGQTQQSEQENQNEIREDKTRYFLTVYISEYFQVNAEALKNDLQAESVQIQNQKGETTQITKLTCETALSDAETDIFTMKVPVSLREEYRISSVKTDYPLCQDEPLCKNREGTGAYFWMKSGDEIRTVAETPSVLLSVQEAKTGITARLQQETKEVRAGQNLTYILSVENTGELPLENIGISSVFSQDNINAEWKQEEGFTANGMQGIISGLKAGEIRNLQMTVQLTEEQAGELIHTVTVKAKYPGKEESIGCQKSVETEVIALKAAFEVEKTADRTQAYPGDTITYQICIRNTGERTLHSVLSTERFQNAGIQANFVRKEGVTLNSTGTQALIP
;
A
#
# COMPACT_ATOMS: atom_id res chain seq x y z
N ALA A 1 37.96 3.59 -35.03
CA ALA A 1 37.98 3.76 -33.61
C ALA A 1 36.78 3.05 -33.02
N GLU A 2 37.07 2.05 -32.27
CA GLU A 2 36.31 0.88 -31.87
C GLU A 2 35.14 1.21 -30.95
N ASN A 3 33.98 0.62 -31.30
CA ASN A 3 32.83 0.43 -30.41
C ASN A 3 33.11 -0.75 -29.49
N THR A 4 33.01 -0.55 -28.20
CA THR A 4 32.81 -1.61 -27.21
C THR A 4 31.44 -1.46 -26.62
N THR A 5 30.56 -2.39 -26.96
CA THR A 5 29.27 -2.63 -26.32
C THR A 5 29.53 -3.50 -25.11
N ASP A 6 29.33 -2.97 -23.90
CA ASP A 6 29.22 -3.77 -22.68
C ASP A 6 27.78 -4.27 -22.55
N GLU A 7 27.62 -5.56 -22.77
CA GLU A 7 26.42 -6.32 -22.36
C GLU A 7 26.48 -6.48 -20.84
N VAL A 8 25.49 -5.93 -20.15
CA VAL A 8 25.25 -6.21 -18.73
C VAL A 8 24.27 -7.36 -18.65
N ASP A 9 24.79 -8.53 -18.30
CA ASP A 9 24.02 -9.70 -17.92
C ASP A 9 23.12 -9.36 -16.71
N SER A 10 21.81 -9.46 -16.89
CA SER A 10 20.83 -9.43 -15.84
C SER A 10 20.73 -10.83 -15.22
N GLU A 11 21.47 -11.07 -14.16
CA GLU A 11 21.19 -12.21 -13.26
C GLU A 11 19.87 -11.99 -12.55
N ASN A 12 18.93 -12.82 -12.94
CA ASN A 12 17.59 -12.96 -12.33
C ASN A 12 17.75 -13.68 -10.99
N THR A 13 17.91 -12.94 -9.91
CA THR A 13 17.88 -13.51 -8.56
C THR A 13 16.42 -13.60 -8.13
N GLU A 14 15.84 -14.79 -8.27
CA GLU A 14 14.59 -15.16 -7.62
C GLU A 14 14.79 -15.05 -6.10
N CYS A 15 14.08 -14.13 -5.48
CA CYS A 15 14.02 -14.00 -4.04
C CYS A 15 13.11 -15.11 -3.52
N GLU A 16 13.68 -16.25 -3.17
CA GLU A 16 13.01 -17.25 -2.36
C GLU A 16 12.73 -16.65 -0.98
N SER A 17 11.48 -16.71 -0.55
CA SER A 17 11.07 -16.35 0.80
C SER A 17 11.72 -17.31 1.79
N GLU A 18 12.82 -16.92 2.42
CA GLU A 18 13.45 -17.70 3.48
C GLU A 18 12.49 -17.76 4.68
N SER A 19 11.83 -18.91 4.83
CA SER A 19 11.23 -19.29 6.09
C SER A 19 12.35 -19.61 7.09
N ALA A 20 12.43 -18.84 8.17
CA ALA A 20 13.37 -19.14 9.24
C ALA A 20 12.98 -20.48 9.88
N VAL A 21 13.81 -21.47 9.69
CA VAL A 21 13.68 -22.79 10.32
C VAL A 21 14.62 -22.79 11.53
N ILE A 22 14.06 -22.97 12.74
CA ILE A 22 14.86 -23.13 13.95
C ILE A 22 15.22 -24.61 14.04
N ASP A 23 16.43 -24.97 13.65
CA ASP A 23 17.01 -26.28 13.87
C ASP A 23 17.70 -26.30 15.24
N ILE A 24 17.25 -27.17 16.11
CA ILE A 24 17.93 -27.44 17.38
C ILE A 24 18.76 -28.70 17.15
N GLU A 25 19.94 -28.56 16.56
CA GLU A 25 20.96 -29.59 16.52
C GLU A 25 21.98 -29.30 17.62
N ASP A 26 22.40 -30.34 18.34
CA ASP A 26 23.39 -30.41 19.41
C ASP A 26 22.91 -30.04 20.83
N ILE A 27 22.32 -31.04 21.51
CA ILE A 27 22.43 -31.15 22.96
C ILE A 27 23.18 -32.45 23.27
N GLU A 28 24.48 -32.45 23.03
CA GLU A 28 25.39 -33.35 23.76
C GLU A 28 25.85 -32.61 25.01
N SER A 29 25.20 -32.84 26.15
CA SER A 29 25.69 -32.31 27.39
C SER A 29 26.25 -33.46 28.27
N GLU A 30 27.49 -33.28 28.69
CA GLU A 30 28.15 -34.14 29.71
C GLU A 30 27.39 -34.20 31.05
N GLU A 31 26.38 -33.36 31.23
CA GLU A 31 25.54 -33.35 32.44
C GLU A 31 24.52 -34.50 32.50
N TYR A 32 24.21 -35.14 31.36
CA TYR A 32 23.28 -36.27 31.31
C TYR A 32 23.84 -37.52 32.02
N ARG A 33 25.18 -37.69 32.04
CA ARG A 33 25.84 -38.83 32.67
C ARG A 33 25.89 -38.75 34.19
N LYS A 34 25.76 -37.55 34.78
CA LYS A 34 25.82 -37.38 36.24
C LYS A 34 24.49 -37.62 36.95
N ALA A 35 23.37 -37.65 36.22
CA ALA A 35 22.06 -37.91 36.82
C ALA A 35 21.76 -39.39 37.02
N GLU A 36 22.38 -40.29 36.24
CA GLU A 36 22.18 -41.72 36.37
C GLU A 36 23.02 -42.36 37.51
N GLU A 37 24.20 -41.81 37.85
CA GLU A 37 25.05 -42.35 38.93
C GLU A 37 24.50 -42.16 40.36
N ASN A 38 23.44 -41.37 40.57
CA ASN A 38 22.84 -41.12 41.89
C ASN A 38 21.55 -41.92 42.16
N ALA A 39 21.15 -42.83 41.26
CA ALA A 39 19.91 -43.60 41.40
C ALA A 39 20.13 -45.06 41.89
N GLU A 40 21.37 -45.52 42.01
CA GLU A 40 21.65 -46.84 42.55
C GLU A 40 22.11 -46.75 44.01
N GLY A 41 21.24 -47.05 44.93
CA GLY A 41 21.61 -47.27 46.33
C GLY A 41 20.45 -47.24 47.30
N PHE A 42 19.58 -48.22 47.24
CA PHE A 42 18.84 -48.62 48.43
C PHE A 42 18.58 -50.14 48.41
N ASP A 43 19.25 -50.81 49.36
CA ASP A 43 19.26 -52.26 49.57
C ASP A 43 17.93 -52.77 50.12
N THR A 44 17.66 -54.01 49.74
CA THR A 44 16.61 -54.90 50.18
C THR A 44 16.78 -55.34 51.67
N GLU A 45 15.71 -55.26 52.45
CA GLU A 45 15.51 -56.18 53.57
C GLU A 45 14.09 -56.79 53.54
N THR A 46 14.14 -58.12 53.65
CA THR A 46 13.04 -59.05 53.64
C THR A 46 12.27 -59.04 54.96
N GLY A 47 10.95 -59.14 54.90
CA GLY A 47 10.09 -59.47 56.03
C GLY A 47 8.74 -60.04 55.57
N GLN A 48 8.65 -61.38 55.64
CA GLN A 48 7.40 -62.14 55.49
C GLN A 48 6.43 -61.84 56.64
N THR A 49 5.15 -61.64 56.39
CA THR A 49 4.06 -62.26 57.19
C THR A 49 2.69 -62.15 56.46
N GLN A 50 1.93 -63.21 56.64
CA GLN A 50 0.75 -63.72 55.98
C GLN A 50 -0.53 -62.89 56.04
N GLN A 51 -1.30 -63.01 54.93
CA GLN A 51 -2.77 -63.12 54.76
C GLN A 51 -3.72 -62.27 55.58
N SER A 52 -4.51 -61.46 54.80
CA SER A 52 -5.98 -61.55 54.82
C SER A 52 -6.57 -60.92 53.52
N GLU A 53 -7.33 -61.72 52.79
CA GLU A 53 -8.14 -61.37 51.68
C GLU A 53 -9.20 -60.34 52.10
N GLN A 54 -9.18 -59.15 51.47
CA GLN A 54 -10.36 -58.37 51.19
C GLN A 54 -10.10 -57.66 49.87
N GLU A 55 -10.89 -58.06 48.87
CA GLU A 55 -11.04 -57.39 47.59
C GLU A 55 -11.35 -55.90 47.79
N ASN A 56 -10.34 -55.06 47.58
CA ASN A 56 -10.55 -53.67 47.24
C ASN A 56 -9.94 -53.48 45.88
N GLN A 57 -10.82 -53.39 44.88
CA GLN A 57 -10.49 -52.88 43.55
C GLN A 57 -10.03 -51.42 43.70
N ASN A 58 -8.83 -51.21 44.12
CA ASN A 58 -8.09 -49.99 43.83
C ASN A 58 -7.39 -50.23 42.49
N GLU A 59 -7.97 -49.72 41.42
CA GLU A 59 -7.22 -49.42 40.23
C GLU A 59 -6.00 -48.57 40.65
N ILE A 60 -4.87 -49.21 40.82
CA ILE A 60 -3.59 -48.51 40.85
C ILE A 60 -3.48 -47.90 39.45
N ARG A 61 -3.90 -46.67 39.28
CA ARG A 61 -3.51 -45.87 38.15
C ARG A 61 -2.00 -45.76 38.27
N GLU A 62 -1.29 -46.59 37.48
CA GLU A 62 0.11 -46.35 37.17
C GLU A 62 0.19 -44.95 36.55
N ASP A 63 0.61 -44.00 37.35
CA ASP A 63 0.80 -42.63 36.96
C ASP A 63 2.07 -42.60 36.09
N LYS A 64 1.86 -42.93 34.78
CA LYS A 64 2.97 -43.01 33.83
C LYS A 64 3.56 -41.62 33.69
N THR A 65 4.83 -41.47 33.98
CA THR A 65 5.60 -40.29 33.69
C THR A 65 5.53 -39.98 32.19
N ARG A 66 5.15 -38.77 31.85
CA ARG A 66 5.07 -38.29 30.47
C ARG A 66 6.05 -37.17 30.26
N TYR A 67 6.64 -37.12 29.07
CA TYR A 67 7.62 -36.13 28.69
C TYR A 67 7.07 -35.18 27.62
N PHE A 68 7.42 -33.92 27.74
CA PHE A 68 6.92 -32.85 26.88
C PHE A 68 8.05 -31.93 26.43
N LEU A 69 7.94 -31.44 25.20
CA LEU A 69 8.74 -30.33 24.71
C LEU A 69 7.83 -29.13 24.53
N THR A 70 8.20 -28.01 25.16
CA THR A 70 7.50 -26.74 25.02
C THR A 70 8.44 -25.70 24.45
N VAL A 71 7.97 -24.97 23.41
CA VAL A 71 8.68 -23.84 22.82
C VAL A 71 7.80 -22.60 22.93
N TYR A 72 8.40 -21.50 23.35
CA TYR A 72 7.74 -20.20 23.39
C TYR A 72 8.19 -19.35 22.20
N ILE A 73 7.22 -18.86 21.42
CA ILE A 73 7.43 -18.00 20.25
C ILE A 73 7.04 -16.59 20.63
N SER A 74 7.97 -15.64 20.46
CA SER A 74 7.74 -14.24 20.84
C SER A 74 6.62 -13.58 20.04
N GLU A 75 6.12 -12.44 20.52
CA GLU A 75 5.05 -11.63 19.92
C GLU A 75 5.38 -11.13 18.52
N TYR A 76 6.67 -11.07 18.17
CA TYR A 76 7.11 -10.61 16.84
C TYR A 76 6.80 -11.61 15.72
N PHE A 77 6.55 -12.88 16.08
CA PHE A 77 6.35 -13.94 15.10
C PHE A 77 4.91 -14.47 15.10
N GLN A 78 4.48 -14.84 13.92
CA GLN A 78 3.26 -15.61 13.72
C GLN A 78 3.62 -17.04 13.35
N VAL A 79 3.05 -18.00 14.08
CA VAL A 79 3.20 -19.42 13.77
C VAL A 79 2.31 -19.79 12.61
N ASN A 80 2.84 -20.47 11.60
CA ASN A 80 2.05 -21.03 10.53
C ASN A 80 1.32 -22.29 11.01
N ALA A 81 0.06 -22.12 11.43
CA ALA A 81 -0.75 -23.19 11.99
C ALA A 81 -1.00 -24.35 11.02
N GLU A 82 -1.07 -24.08 9.69
CA GLU A 82 -1.29 -25.11 8.69
C GLU A 82 -0.07 -26.04 8.50
N ALA A 83 1.11 -25.55 8.82
CA ALA A 83 2.35 -26.30 8.73
C ALA A 83 2.71 -27.05 10.05
N LEU A 84 1.93 -26.84 11.12
CA LEU A 84 2.11 -27.58 12.37
C LEU A 84 1.63 -29.03 12.19
N LYS A 85 2.41 -29.97 12.73
CA LYS A 85 1.97 -31.37 12.84
C LYS A 85 0.86 -31.50 13.87
N ASN A 86 -0.04 -32.47 13.69
CA ASN A 86 -1.27 -32.68 14.48
C ASN A 86 -1.03 -32.91 16.00
N ASP A 87 0.20 -33.22 16.40
CA ASP A 87 0.56 -33.52 17.79
C ASP A 87 0.97 -32.27 18.59
N LEU A 88 1.03 -31.10 17.95
CA LEU A 88 1.40 -29.84 18.58
C LEU A 88 0.17 -29.10 19.11
N GLN A 89 0.17 -28.83 20.41
CA GLN A 89 -0.83 -27.96 21.04
C GLN A 89 -0.32 -26.53 21.05
N ALA A 90 -1.05 -25.64 20.39
CA ALA A 90 -0.75 -24.21 20.38
C ALA A 90 -1.66 -23.48 21.36
N GLU A 91 -1.09 -22.72 22.26
CA GLU A 91 -1.77 -21.93 23.27
C GLU A 91 -1.25 -20.49 23.24
N SER A 92 -2.15 -19.51 23.35
CA SER A 92 -1.77 -18.12 23.50
C SER A 92 -1.69 -17.76 24.98
N VAL A 93 -0.52 -17.30 25.41
CA VAL A 93 -0.27 -16.94 26.81
C VAL A 93 0.10 -15.48 26.95
N GLN A 94 -0.43 -14.83 28.00
CA GLN A 94 -0.08 -13.46 28.33
C GLN A 94 1.10 -13.46 29.30
N ILE A 95 2.08 -12.62 28.99
CA ILE A 95 3.28 -12.44 29.83
C ILE A 95 3.59 -10.96 29.97
N GLN A 96 4.39 -10.61 30.96
CA GLN A 96 4.94 -9.26 31.10
C GLN A 96 6.36 -9.21 30.53
N ASN A 97 6.63 -8.20 29.71
CA ASN A 97 7.98 -7.93 29.24
C ASN A 97 8.84 -7.27 30.34
N GLN A 98 10.14 -7.09 30.08
CA GLN A 98 11.08 -6.49 31.04
C GLN A 98 10.68 -5.07 31.49
N LYS A 99 9.85 -4.37 30.70
CA LYS A 99 9.33 -3.03 31.02
C LYS A 99 8.04 -3.07 31.85
N GLY A 100 7.50 -4.28 32.11
CA GLY A 100 6.23 -4.47 32.83
C GLY A 100 5.00 -4.33 31.92
N GLU A 101 5.17 -4.25 30.59
CA GLU A 101 4.07 -4.21 29.64
C GLU A 101 3.58 -5.64 29.39
N THR A 102 2.25 -5.82 29.35
CA THR A 102 1.65 -7.13 29.04
C THR A 102 1.73 -7.38 27.53
N THR A 103 2.30 -8.51 27.17
CA THR A 103 2.38 -8.97 25.78
C THR A 103 1.82 -10.38 25.63
N GLN A 104 1.49 -10.77 24.42
CA GLN A 104 0.90 -12.06 24.10
C GLN A 104 1.88 -12.86 23.23
N ILE A 105 2.26 -14.04 23.70
CA ILE A 105 3.17 -14.96 23.00
C ILE A 105 2.46 -16.27 22.67
N THR A 106 3.05 -17.06 21.80
CA THR A 106 2.55 -18.40 21.45
C THR A 106 3.38 -19.46 22.17
N LYS A 107 2.70 -20.33 22.91
CA LYS A 107 3.27 -21.51 23.55
C LYS A 107 2.91 -22.73 22.71
N LEU A 108 3.89 -23.49 22.29
CA LEU A 108 3.72 -24.74 21.56
C LEU A 108 4.21 -25.89 22.42
N THR A 109 3.35 -26.88 22.62
CA THR A 109 3.69 -28.06 23.44
C THR A 109 3.40 -29.33 22.65
N CYS A 110 4.33 -30.27 22.68
CA CYS A 110 4.09 -31.62 22.18
C CYS A 110 4.51 -32.65 23.24
N GLU A 111 3.78 -33.76 23.31
CA GLU A 111 4.18 -34.93 24.11
C GLU A 111 5.20 -35.73 23.30
N THR A 112 6.31 -36.11 23.94
CA THR A 112 7.38 -36.85 23.30
C THR A 112 7.40 -38.26 23.83
N ALA A 113 7.48 -39.27 22.97
CA ALA A 113 7.82 -40.63 23.33
C ALA A 113 9.33 -40.80 23.09
N LEU A 114 10.12 -40.64 24.13
CA LEU A 114 11.52 -41.06 24.08
C LEU A 114 11.57 -42.54 24.39
N SER A 115 12.15 -43.35 23.51
CA SER A 115 12.45 -44.76 23.83
C SER A 115 13.77 -44.82 24.57
N ASP A 116 14.00 -45.91 25.36
CA ASP A 116 15.23 -46.11 26.14
C ASP A 116 16.50 -46.34 25.30
N ALA A 117 16.45 -46.00 23.99
CA ALA A 117 17.59 -46.14 23.10
C ALA A 117 18.43 -44.86 23.15
N GLU A 118 19.70 -45.00 23.49
CA GLU A 118 20.71 -43.91 23.60
C GLU A 118 20.90 -43.03 22.32
N THR A 119 20.11 -43.22 21.26
CA THR A 119 20.27 -42.57 19.96
C THR A 119 19.02 -41.88 19.45
N ASP A 120 17.94 -41.76 20.23
CA ASP A 120 16.72 -41.15 19.76
C ASP A 120 16.81 -39.61 19.83
N ILE A 121 16.95 -39.00 18.64
CA ILE A 121 16.89 -37.55 18.47
C ILE A 121 15.44 -37.14 18.15
N PHE A 122 14.84 -36.32 19.00
CA PHE A 122 13.56 -35.70 18.74
C PHE A 122 13.77 -34.29 18.21
N THR A 123 13.34 -34.04 16.99
CA THR A 123 13.42 -32.70 16.35
C THR A 123 12.03 -32.13 16.13
N MET A 124 11.78 -30.95 16.64
CA MET A 124 10.56 -30.18 16.40
C MET A 124 10.90 -28.95 15.53
N LYS A 125 10.31 -28.91 14.33
CA LYS A 125 10.42 -27.75 13.43
C LYS A 125 9.15 -26.90 13.52
N VAL A 126 9.30 -25.62 13.86
CA VAL A 126 8.19 -24.67 13.96
C VAL A 126 8.36 -23.59 12.89
N PRO A 127 7.60 -23.63 11.81
CA PRO A 127 7.63 -22.59 10.80
C PRO A 127 6.99 -21.32 11.36
N VAL A 128 7.75 -20.23 11.36
CA VAL A 128 7.32 -18.91 11.82
C VAL A 128 7.57 -17.86 10.75
N SER A 129 6.71 -16.86 10.70
CA SER A 129 6.92 -15.66 9.88
C SER A 129 6.92 -14.42 10.78
N LEU A 130 7.74 -13.42 10.43
CA LEU A 130 7.70 -12.14 11.11
C LEU A 130 6.36 -11.44 10.80
N ARG A 131 5.71 -10.88 11.83
CA ARG A 131 4.45 -10.13 11.64
C ARG A 131 4.72 -8.84 10.89
N GLU A 132 3.78 -8.43 10.02
CA GLU A 132 3.90 -7.27 9.13
C GLU A 132 4.23 -5.97 9.89
N GLU A 133 3.65 -5.78 11.08
CA GLU A 133 3.88 -4.61 11.91
C GLU A 133 5.34 -4.43 12.36
N TYR A 134 6.13 -5.52 12.36
CA TYR A 134 7.54 -5.50 12.79
C TYR A 134 8.54 -5.45 11.64
N ARG A 135 8.09 -5.58 10.38
CA ARG A 135 8.98 -5.52 9.21
C ARG A 135 9.60 -4.15 8.95
N ILE A 136 9.04 -3.09 9.51
CA ILE A 136 9.46 -1.70 9.32
C ILE A 136 10.13 -1.09 10.55
N SER A 137 10.40 -1.86 11.58
CA SER A 137 11.12 -1.40 12.75
C SER A 137 12.28 -2.34 13.03
N SER A 138 13.46 -1.77 13.32
CA SER A 138 14.56 -2.55 13.90
C SER A 138 14.15 -2.94 15.31
N VAL A 139 13.50 -4.09 15.44
CA VAL A 139 13.12 -4.61 16.76
C VAL A 139 14.31 -5.33 17.34
N LYS A 140 14.90 -4.76 18.38
CA LYS A 140 15.65 -5.56 19.34
C LYS A 140 14.62 -6.38 20.08
N THR A 141 14.66 -7.69 19.89
CA THR A 141 13.86 -8.64 20.65
C THR A 141 14.29 -8.56 22.11
N ASP A 142 13.74 -7.61 22.88
CA ASP A 142 13.78 -7.66 24.32
C ASP A 142 12.82 -8.77 24.71
N TYR A 143 13.36 -9.91 25.11
CA TYR A 143 12.57 -11.08 25.46
C TYR A 143 11.69 -10.79 26.65
N PRO A 144 10.41 -11.16 26.58
CA PRO A 144 9.52 -10.99 27.70
C PRO A 144 9.90 -11.90 28.85
N LEU A 145 9.79 -11.38 30.07
CA LEU A 145 9.86 -12.21 31.29
C LEU A 145 8.57 -13.01 31.41
N CYS A 146 8.70 -14.33 31.42
CA CYS A 146 7.58 -15.24 31.69
C CYS A 146 7.31 -15.31 33.20
N GLN A 147 6.55 -14.37 33.76
CA GLN A 147 6.31 -14.36 35.20
C GLN A 147 5.29 -15.40 35.66
N ASP A 148 4.30 -15.69 34.86
CA ASP A 148 3.13 -16.49 35.21
C ASP A 148 3.17 -17.93 34.65
N GLU A 149 4.10 -18.24 33.75
CA GLU A 149 4.25 -19.57 33.19
C GLU A 149 5.15 -20.46 34.08
N PRO A 150 4.69 -21.63 34.50
CA PRO A 150 5.44 -22.49 35.44
C PRO A 150 6.83 -22.87 34.93
N LEU A 151 6.99 -23.03 33.61
CA LEU A 151 8.27 -23.45 33.00
C LEU A 151 9.26 -22.30 32.86
N CYS A 152 8.77 -21.06 32.74
CA CYS A 152 9.59 -19.85 32.50
C CYS A 152 9.75 -18.98 33.74
N LYS A 153 9.26 -19.41 34.89
CA LYS A 153 9.25 -18.60 36.12
C LYS A 153 10.63 -18.12 36.48
N ASN A 154 10.81 -16.81 36.60
CA ASN A 154 12.07 -16.14 36.93
C ASN A 154 13.19 -16.28 35.88
N ARG A 155 12.85 -16.50 34.58
CA ARG A 155 13.82 -16.62 33.49
C ARG A 155 13.57 -15.60 32.44
N GLU A 156 14.63 -15.11 31.81
CA GLU A 156 14.55 -14.28 30.65
C GLU A 156 14.44 -15.14 29.38
N GLY A 157 13.44 -14.84 28.55
CA GLY A 157 13.44 -15.34 27.20
C GLY A 157 12.43 -16.41 26.86
N THR A 158 12.33 -16.62 25.57
CA THR A 158 11.44 -17.56 24.89
C THR A 158 12.23 -18.81 24.44
N GLY A 159 12.84 -19.53 25.37
CA GLY A 159 13.58 -20.73 25.04
C GLY A 159 12.69 -21.95 24.80
N ALA A 160 13.30 -23.11 24.59
CA ALA A 160 12.63 -24.39 24.58
C ALA A 160 12.90 -25.13 25.91
N TYR A 161 11.87 -25.82 26.40
CA TYR A 161 11.90 -26.53 27.68
C TYR A 161 11.47 -27.96 27.47
N PHE A 162 12.34 -28.87 27.86
CA PHE A 162 12.03 -30.30 27.99
C PHE A 162 11.65 -30.58 29.44
N TRP A 163 10.45 -31.12 29.66
CA TRP A 163 9.91 -31.31 30.99
C TRP A 163 9.11 -32.60 31.11
N MET A 164 9.00 -33.10 32.34
CA MET A 164 8.24 -34.29 32.66
C MET A 164 7.08 -33.97 33.58
N LYS A 165 6.03 -34.76 33.45
CA LYS A 165 4.88 -34.77 34.35
C LYS A 165 4.65 -36.16 34.90
N SER A 166 4.58 -36.26 36.25
CA SER A 166 4.24 -37.48 36.98
C SER A 166 3.20 -37.12 38.03
N GLY A 167 1.96 -37.55 37.82
CA GLY A 167 0.83 -37.05 38.61
C GLY A 167 0.64 -35.54 38.48
N ASP A 168 0.66 -34.84 39.58
CA ASP A 168 0.58 -33.37 39.66
C ASP A 168 1.97 -32.70 39.67
N GLU A 169 3.06 -33.48 39.73
CA GLU A 169 4.41 -32.94 39.73
C GLU A 169 4.88 -32.63 38.29
N ILE A 170 5.37 -31.39 38.09
CA ILE A 170 5.98 -30.91 36.85
C ILE A 170 7.44 -30.57 37.15
N ARG A 171 8.37 -31.15 36.39
CA ARG A 171 9.81 -30.92 36.52
C ARG A 171 10.41 -30.59 35.14
N THR A 172 11.17 -29.49 35.06
CA THR A 172 12.01 -29.20 33.89
C THR A 172 13.23 -30.11 33.92
N VAL A 173 13.45 -30.84 32.85
CA VAL A 173 14.58 -31.77 32.67
C VAL A 173 15.75 -31.06 31.98
N ALA A 174 15.47 -30.32 30.90
CA ALA A 174 16.47 -29.57 30.18
C ALA A 174 15.84 -28.29 29.61
N GLU A 175 16.67 -27.29 29.26
CA GLU A 175 16.27 -26.06 28.66
C GLU A 175 17.32 -25.55 27.69
N THR A 176 16.88 -24.79 26.67
CA THR A 176 17.77 -24.09 25.76
C THR A 176 17.67 -22.58 25.97
N PRO A 177 18.76 -21.83 25.77
CA PRO A 177 18.68 -20.38 25.74
C PRO A 177 17.84 -19.91 24.55
N SER A 178 17.34 -18.70 24.65
CA SER A 178 16.65 -18.04 23.54
C SER A 178 17.59 -17.75 22.41
N VAL A 179 17.08 -17.88 21.17
CA VAL A 179 17.82 -17.47 19.97
C VAL A 179 17.50 -16.00 19.67
N LEU A 180 18.54 -15.18 19.64
CA LEU A 180 18.43 -13.77 19.23
C LEU A 180 18.35 -13.66 17.71
N LEU A 181 17.24 -13.12 17.21
CA LEU A 181 17.08 -12.78 15.80
C LEU A 181 17.19 -11.27 15.63
N SER A 182 18.04 -10.82 14.71
CA SER A 182 18.10 -9.43 14.29
C SER A 182 17.18 -9.24 13.09
N VAL A 183 16.13 -8.45 13.28
CA VAL A 183 15.24 -8.07 12.17
C VAL A 183 15.83 -6.87 11.47
N GLN A 184 16.07 -6.98 10.16
CA GLN A 184 16.47 -5.85 9.34
C GLN A 184 15.24 -5.03 8.97
N GLU A 185 15.39 -3.70 9.03
CA GLU A 185 14.33 -2.79 8.60
C GLU A 185 14.12 -2.91 7.10
N ALA A 186 12.88 -3.19 6.68
CA ALA A 186 12.52 -3.24 5.27
C ALA A 186 12.61 -1.84 4.64
N LYS A 187 13.13 -1.75 3.43
CA LYS A 187 13.17 -0.49 2.67
C LYS A 187 11.77 -0.04 2.31
N THR A 188 11.53 1.24 2.51
CA THR A 188 10.28 1.88 2.13
C THR A 188 10.51 2.86 0.99
N GLY A 189 9.60 2.93 0.03
CA GLY A 189 9.75 3.87 -1.08
C GLY A 189 8.54 3.90 -1.99
N ILE A 190 8.24 5.08 -2.55
CA ILE A 190 7.28 5.28 -3.61
C ILE A 190 7.83 6.31 -4.58
N THR A 191 7.70 6.07 -5.86
CA THR A 191 8.04 7.04 -6.89
C THR A 191 6.90 7.19 -7.88
N ALA A 192 6.91 8.30 -8.62
CA ALA A 192 5.94 8.54 -9.68
C ALA A 192 6.61 9.20 -10.87
N ARG A 193 6.05 8.95 -12.05
CA ARG A 193 6.40 9.62 -13.30
C ARG A 193 5.13 10.16 -13.94
N LEU A 194 5.09 11.47 -14.19
CA LEU A 194 3.99 12.14 -14.87
C LEU A 194 4.43 12.49 -16.29
N GLN A 195 3.59 12.18 -17.27
CA GLN A 195 3.83 12.46 -18.69
C GLN A 195 2.57 13.00 -19.31
N GLN A 196 2.72 13.93 -20.26
CA GLN A 196 1.65 14.35 -21.17
C GLN A 196 1.78 13.65 -22.53
N GLU A 197 0.66 13.40 -23.19
CA GLU A 197 0.62 12.81 -24.52
C GLU A 197 1.28 13.71 -25.56
N THR A 198 1.05 15.03 -25.44
CA THR A 198 1.64 16.06 -26.30
C THR A 198 2.17 17.21 -25.46
N LYS A 199 3.27 17.85 -25.92
CA LYS A 199 3.81 19.04 -25.26
C LYS A 199 3.08 20.30 -25.62
N GLU A 200 2.37 20.30 -26.76
CA GLU A 200 1.58 21.40 -27.29
C GLU A 200 0.18 20.91 -27.62
N VAL A 201 -0.84 21.69 -27.27
CA VAL A 201 -2.24 21.41 -27.54
C VAL A 201 -2.96 22.72 -27.90
N ARG A 202 -3.98 22.67 -28.74
CA ARG A 202 -4.78 23.86 -29.00
C ARG A 202 -5.88 24.04 -27.96
N ALA A 203 -6.20 25.27 -27.63
CA ALA A 203 -7.36 25.59 -26.80
C ALA A 203 -8.63 24.92 -27.36
N GLY A 204 -9.52 24.47 -26.48
CA GLY A 204 -10.74 23.76 -26.87
C GLY A 204 -10.55 22.27 -27.19
N GLN A 205 -9.31 21.72 -27.16
CA GLN A 205 -9.03 20.33 -27.39
C GLN A 205 -8.87 19.58 -26.06
N ASN A 206 -8.95 18.25 -26.12
CA ASN A 206 -8.65 17.37 -24.96
C ASN A 206 -7.16 17.12 -24.90
N LEU A 207 -6.67 16.98 -23.65
CA LEU A 207 -5.29 16.63 -23.32
C LEU A 207 -5.29 15.43 -22.39
N THR A 208 -4.37 14.50 -22.62
CA THR A 208 -4.22 13.30 -21.82
C THR A 208 -2.90 13.32 -21.05
N TYR A 209 -2.96 12.99 -19.76
CA TYR A 209 -1.81 12.74 -18.91
C TYR A 209 -1.77 11.27 -18.47
N ILE A 210 -0.57 10.75 -18.36
CA ILE A 210 -0.31 9.41 -17.84
C ILE A 210 0.56 9.55 -16.59
N LEU A 211 0.07 9.01 -15.46
CA LEU A 211 0.79 8.91 -14.22
C LEU A 211 1.18 7.45 -14.00
N SER A 212 2.48 7.18 -13.93
CA SER A 212 3.02 5.88 -13.51
C SER A 212 3.43 6.00 -12.04
N VAL A 213 2.85 5.17 -11.18
CA VAL A 213 3.19 5.08 -9.75
C VAL A 213 3.85 3.74 -9.49
N GLU A 214 4.99 3.76 -8.84
CA GLU A 214 5.80 2.56 -8.52
C GLU A 214 6.06 2.48 -7.03
N ASN A 215 5.83 1.30 -6.46
CA ASN A 215 6.29 0.96 -5.12
C ASN A 215 7.75 0.49 -5.21
N THR A 216 8.69 1.34 -4.83
CA THR A 216 10.13 1.03 -4.82
C THR A 216 10.62 0.41 -3.51
N GLY A 217 9.69 0.15 -2.58
CA GLY A 217 9.97 -0.50 -1.30
C GLY A 217 9.83 -2.02 -1.37
N GLU A 218 10.12 -2.66 -0.25
CA GLU A 218 10.09 -4.13 -0.07
C GLU A 218 8.75 -4.61 0.53
N LEU A 219 7.88 -3.68 0.95
CA LEU A 219 6.58 -3.98 1.55
C LEU A 219 5.43 -3.50 0.65
N PRO A 220 4.27 -4.16 0.68
CA PRO A 220 3.10 -3.68 -0.04
C PRO A 220 2.62 -2.33 0.52
N LEU A 221 2.09 -1.49 -0.36
CA LEU A 221 1.44 -0.23 -0.01
C LEU A 221 -0.07 -0.37 -0.14
N GLU A 222 -0.80 0.29 0.73
CA GLU A 222 -2.26 0.32 0.71
C GLU A 222 -2.78 1.76 0.72
N ASN A 223 -3.96 1.96 0.11
CA ASN A 223 -4.65 3.25 0.13
C ASN A 223 -3.79 4.43 -0.34
N ILE A 224 -3.14 4.27 -1.51
CA ILE A 224 -2.27 5.31 -2.09
C ILE A 224 -3.14 6.44 -2.64
N GLY A 225 -3.10 7.60 -1.98
CA GLY A 225 -3.83 8.79 -2.37
C GLY A 225 -3.12 9.56 -3.50
N ILE A 226 -3.90 9.96 -4.50
CA ILE A 226 -3.46 10.78 -5.63
C ILE A 226 -4.25 12.08 -5.61
N SER A 227 -3.57 13.21 -5.80
CA SER A 227 -4.17 14.53 -5.90
C SER A 227 -3.51 15.34 -7.01
N SER A 228 -4.33 15.90 -7.89
CA SER A 228 -3.91 16.74 -9.02
C SER A 228 -4.28 18.19 -8.80
N VAL A 229 -3.40 19.08 -9.23
CA VAL A 229 -3.59 20.53 -9.23
C VAL A 229 -3.07 21.09 -10.56
N PHE A 230 -3.75 22.09 -11.12
CA PHE A 230 -3.34 22.80 -12.32
C PHE A 230 -3.02 24.27 -11.99
N SER A 231 -2.11 24.87 -12.76
CA SER A 231 -1.73 26.29 -12.62
C SER A 231 -2.82 27.27 -13.07
N GLN A 232 -3.76 26.80 -13.91
CA GLN A 232 -4.89 27.59 -14.39
C GLN A 232 -6.17 27.19 -13.66
N ASP A 233 -7.08 28.16 -13.49
CA ASP A 233 -8.39 27.93 -12.87
C ASP A 233 -9.38 27.29 -13.84
N ASN A 234 -10.46 26.73 -13.29
CA ASN A 234 -11.58 26.16 -14.05
C ASN A 234 -11.18 25.04 -15.05
N ILE A 235 -10.13 24.31 -14.73
CA ILE A 235 -9.76 23.14 -15.51
C ILE A 235 -10.75 22.00 -15.22
N ASN A 236 -11.38 21.48 -16.28
CA ASN A 236 -12.21 20.28 -16.21
C ASN A 236 -11.33 19.06 -16.48
N ALA A 237 -10.98 18.34 -15.42
CA ALA A 237 -10.09 17.18 -15.48
C ALA A 237 -10.60 16.05 -14.60
N GLU A 238 -10.46 14.82 -15.10
CA GLU A 238 -10.87 13.63 -14.38
C GLU A 238 -9.91 12.46 -14.62
N TRP A 239 -9.67 11.70 -13.58
CA TRP A 239 -8.98 10.41 -13.66
C TRP A 239 -9.93 9.34 -14.22
N LYS A 240 -9.42 8.50 -15.12
CA LYS A 240 -10.16 7.36 -15.63
C LYS A 240 -10.32 6.31 -14.54
N GLN A 241 -11.57 5.90 -14.29
CA GLN A 241 -11.87 4.80 -13.36
C GLN A 241 -11.32 3.48 -13.91
N GLU A 242 -10.59 2.71 -13.06
CA GLU A 242 -10.02 1.41 -13.39
C GLU A 242 -10.12 0.44 -12.21
N GLU A 243 -9.95 -0.85 -12.45
CA GLU A 243 -9.93 -1.85 -11.38
C GLU A 243 -8.81 -1.54 -10.37
N GLY A 244 -9.14 -1.53 -9.07
CA GLY A 244 -8.20 -1.20 -7.99
C GLY A 244 -7.78 0.28 -7.92
N PHE A 245 -8.42 1.16 -8.71
CA PHE A 245 -8.28 2.60 -8.61
C PHE A 245 -9.66 3.28 -8.60
N THR A 246 -9.96 3.99 -7.52
CA THR A 246 -11.20 4.75 -7.37
C THR A 246 -10.91 6.22 -7.62
N ALA A 247 -11.51 6.77 -8.67
CA ALA A 247 -11.35 8.17 -9.09
C ALA A 247 -12.52 9.04 -8.59
N ASN A 248 -12.23 10.29 -8.24
CA ASN A 248 -13.18 11.34 -7.92
C ASN A 248 -12.65 12.69 -8.46
N GLY A 249 -12.96 12.99 -9.70
CA GLY A 249 -12.44 14.18 -10.41
C GLY A 249 -10.91 14.18 -10.45
N MET A 250 -10.29 15.20 -9.85
CA MET A 250 -8.83 15.36 -9.77
C MET A 250 -8.15 14.55 -8.65
N GLN A 251 -8.92 13.79 -7.89
CA GLN A 251 -8.40 12.95 -6.81
C GLN A 251 -8.67 11.48 -7.11
N GLY A 252 -7.89 10.58 -6.47
CA GLY A 252 -8.10 9.15 -6.58
C GLY A 252 -7.35 8.37 -5.51
N ILE A 253 -7.71 7.10 -5.36
CA ILE A 253 -7.08 6.17 -4.43
C ILE A 253 -6.78 4.87 -5.17
N ILE A 254 -5.50 4.47 -5.19
CA ILE A 254 -5.10 3.11 -5.57
C ILE A 254 -5.26 2.24 -4.33
N SER A 255 -5.98 1.12 -4.43
CA SER A 255 -6.26 0.21 -3.31
C SER A 255 -5.00 -0.43 -2.73
N GLY A 256 -4.01 -0.73 -3.56
CA GLY A 256 -2.73 -1.29 -3.14
C GLY A 256 -1.74 -1.43 -4.27
N LEU A 257 -0.44 -1.51 -3.93
CA LEU A 257 0.67 -1.84 -4.82
C LEU A 257 1.62 -2.80 -4.10
N LYS A 258 1.88 -3.95 -4.68
CA LYS A 258 2.91 -4.88 -4.18
C LYS A 258 4.29 -4.26 -4.32
N ALA A 259 5.28 -4.83 -3.61
CA ALA A 259 6.68 -4.46 -3.79
C ALA A 259 7.10 -4.58 -5.27
N GLY A 260 7.73 -3.55 -5.83
CA GLY A 260 8.13 -3.48 -7.23
C GLY A 260 7.00 -3.31 -8.25
N GLU A 261 5.74 -3.24 -7.83
CA GLU A 261 4.61 -3.08 -8.75
C GLU A 261 4.52 -1.65 -9.28
N ILE A 262 4.26 -1.53 -10.60
CA ILE A 262 4.02 -0.26 -11.28
C ILE A 262 2.56 -0.22 -11.74
N ARG A 263 1.89 0.91 -11.50
CA ARG A 263 0.55 1.18 -11.99
C ARG A 263 0.50 2.43 -12.83
N ASN A 264 -0.09 2.33 -14.01
CA ASN A 264 -0.31 3.45 -14.91
C ASN A 264 -1.76 3.91 -14.83
N LEU A 265 -1.96 5.21 -14.64
CA LEU A 265 -3.26 5.85 -14.54
C LEU A 265 -3.38 6.91 -15.61
N GLN A 266 -4.56 7.07 -16.18
CA GLN A 266 -4.84 8.05 -17.22
C GLN A 266 -5.77 9.15 -16.69
N MET A 267 -5.42 10.41 -16.96
CA MET A 267 -6.26 11.58 -16.72
C MET A 267 -6.60 12.26 -18.04
N THR A 268 -7.86 12.63 -18.23
CA THR A 268 -8.29 13.43 -19.34
C THR A 268 -8.60 14.84 -18.87
N VAL A 269 -8.11 15.84 -19.59
CA VAL A 269 -8.37 17.26 -19.38
C VAL A 269 -9.11 17.81 -20.60
N GLN A 270 -10.22 18.49 -20.37
CA GLN A 270 -10.99 19.17 -21.40
C GLN A 270 -10.68 20.67 -21.33
N LEU A 271 -9.98 21.18 -22.32
CA LEU A 271 -9.65 22.60 -22.42
C LEU A 271 -10.81 23.38 -23.07
N THR A 272 -11.07 24.58 -22.54
CA THR A 272 -11.98 25.54 -23.19
C THR A 272 -11.25 26.36 -24.27
N GLU A 273 -11.97 26.99 -25.15
CA GLU A 273 -11.42 27.91 -26.20
C GLU A 273 -10.69 29.13 -25.59
N GLU A 274 -10.92 29.42 -24.30
CA GLU A 274 -10.36 30.57 -23.60
C GLU A 274 -9.06 30.27 -22.88
N GLN A 275 -8.79 29.00 -22.60
CA GLN A 275 -7.57 28.58 -21.95
C GLN A 275 -6.40 28.60 -22.92
N ALA A 276 -5.39 29.38 -22.62
CA ALA A 276 -4.18 29.51 -23.42
C ALA A 276 -2.96 29.83 -22.56
N GLY A 277 -1.77 29.56 -23.08
CA GLY A 277 -0.49 29.74 -22.41
C GLY A 277 -0.04 28.51 -21.68
N GLU A 278 0.87 28.67 -20.74
CA GLU A 278 1.47 27.59 -19.98
C GLU A 278 0.46 26.95 -19.02
N LEU A 279 0.29 25.63 -19.15
CA LEU A 279 -0.51 24.81 -18.24
C LEU A 279 0.41 23.84 -17.50
N ILE A 280 0.60 24.07 -16.20
CA ILE A 280 1.38 23.19 -15.33
C ILE A 280 0.42 22.24 -14.61
N HIS A 281 0.62 20.94 -14.80
CA HIS A 281 -0.08 19.90 -14.08
C HIS A 281 0.85 19.32 -12.99
N THR A 282 0.43 19.40 -11.74
CA THR A 282 1.16 18.88 -10.57
C THR A 282 0.36 17.77 -9.94
N VAL A 283 0.99 16.61 -9.78
CA VAL A 283 0.42 15.45 -9.10
C VAL A 283 1.20 15.16 -7.81
N THR A 284 0.49 15.00 -6.72
CA THR A 284 1.01 14.53 -5.43
C THR A 284 0.51 13.12 -5.16
N VAL A 285 1.43 12.21 -4.85
CA VAL A 285 1.15 10.82 -4.48
C VAL A 285 1.56 10.63 -3.03
N LYS A 286 0.68 10.07 -2.20
CA LYS A 286 0.93 9.77 -0.78
C LYS A 286 0.46 8.37 -0.44
N ALA A 287 1.27 7.65 0.33
CA ALA A 287 0.97 6.30 0.79
C ALA A 287 1.37 6.10 2.26
N LYS A 288 0.79 5.09 2.89
CA LYS A 288 1.20 4.61 4.21
C LYS A 288 1.57 3.14 4.11
N TYR A 289 2.55 2.74 4.90
CA TYR A 289 2.81 1.32 5.13
C TYR A 289 1.94 0.80 6.27
N PRO A 290 1.56 -0.48 6.24
CA PRO A 290 0.87 -1.09 7.37
C PRO A 290 1.66 -0.89 8.67
N GLY A 291 0.98 -0.47 9.74
CA GLY A 291 1.57 -0.27 11.06
C GLY A 291 2.41 1.00 11.27
N LYS A 292 2.50 1.92 10.26
CA LYS A 292 3.16 3.24 10.44
C LYS A 292 2.20 4.41 10.33
N GLU A 293 2.34 5.35 11.24
CA GLU A 293 1.63 6.65 11.22
C GLU A 293 2.17 7.58 10.13
N GLU A 294 3.47 7.51 9.84
CA GLU A 294 4.14 8.36 8.87
C GLU A 294 3.76 7.99 7.44
N SER A 295 3.44 9.01 6.64
CA SER A 295 3.19 8.84 5.21
C SER A 295 4.45 9.09 4.40
N ILE A 296 4.67 8.28 3.38
CA ILE A 296 5.65 8.53 2.32
C ILE A 296 4.95 9.15 1.11
N GLY A 297 5.68 9.89 0.29
CA GLY A 297 5.07 10.45 -0.90
C GLY A 297 6.08 11.11 -1.84
N CYS A 298 5.59 11.43 -3.03
CA CYS A 298 6.32 12.18 -4.03
C CYS A 298 5.41 13.14 -4.78
N GLN A 299 6.00 14.13 -5.44
CA GLN A 299 5.31 15.10 -6.26
C GLN A 299 5.99 15.20 -7.61
N LYS A 300 5.20 15.32 -8.69
CA LYS A 300 5.68 15.46 -10.06
C LYS A 300 4.86 16.52 -10.77
N SER A 301 5.52 17.31 -11.63
CA SER A 301 4.89 18.32 -12.45
C SER A 301 5.33 18.18 -13.90
N VAL A 302 4.45 18.52 -14.83
CA VAL A 302 4.75 18.67 -16.26
C VAL A 302 4.11 19.94 -16.78
N GLU A 303 4.73 20.52 -17.81
CA GLU A 303 4.31 21.75 -18.46
C GLU A 303 3.80 21.41 -19.87
N THR A 304 2.64 21.95 -20.22
CA THR A 304 2.04 21.83 -21.56
C THR A 304 1.75 23.23 -22.10
N GLU A 305 2.14 23.52 -23.33
CA GLU A 305 1.79 24.78 -23.98
C GLU A 305 0.40 24.67 -24.62
N VAL A 306 -0.53 25.53 -24.20
CA VAL A 306 -1.86 25.66 -24.79
C VAL A 306 -1.87 26.82 -25.78
N ILE A 307 -1.93 26.49 -27.07
CA ILE A 307 -1.93 27.45 -28.18
C ILE A 307 -3.28 28.10 -28.25
N ALA A 308 -3.30 29.43 -28.15
CA ALA A 308 -4.52 30.23 -28.28
C ALA A 308 -5.15 30.10 -29.66
N LEU A 309 -6.48 30.03 -29.73
CA LEU A 309 -7.21 30.12 -30.98
C LEU A 309 -7.23 31.56 -31.48
N LYS A 310 -6.98 31.73 -32.75
CA LYS A 310 -6.98 33.06 -33.42
C LYS A 310 -8.42 33.58 -33.56
N ALA A 311 -8.69 34.75 -33.01
CA ALA A 311 -9.92 35.49 -33.27
C ALA A 311 -9.72 36.39 -34.48
N ALA A 312 -10.57 36.27 -35.50
CA ALA A 312 -10.57 37.13 -36.68
C ALA A 312 -11.94 37.14 -37.35
N PHE A 313 -12.30 38.23 -37.93
CA PHE A 313 -13.51 38.35 -38.76
C PHE A 313 -13.33 39.35 -39.89
N GLU A 314 -14.12 39.19 -40.93
CA GLU A 314 -14.22 40.09 -42.07
C GLU A 314 -15.62 40.69 -42.10
N VAL A 315 -15.68 41.94 -42.59
CA VAL A 315 -16.96 42.65 -42.77
C VAL A 315 -17.03 43.17 -44.21
N GLU A 316 -18.07 42.81 -44.88
CA GLU A 316 -18.41 43.34 -46.20
C GLU A 316 -19.70 44.12 -46.09
N LYS A 317 -19.74 45.33 -46.74
CA LYS A 317 -20.93 46.15 -46.82
C LYS A 317 -21.21 46.48 -48.25
N THR A 318 -22.41 46.15 -48.74
CA THR A 318 -22.88 46.42 -50.07
C THR A 318 -24.17 47.23 -50.02
N ALA A 319 -24.50 47.94 -51.09
CA ALA A 319 -25.77 48.65 -51.23
C ALA A 319 -26.57 48.11 -52.44
N ASP A 320 -27.87 48.16 -52.35
CA ASP A 320 -28.77 47.72 -53.42
C ASP A 320 -28.69 48.60 -54.69
N ARG A 321 -28.14 49.80 -54.56
CA ARG A 321 -27.89 50.74 -55.67
C ARG A 321 -26.72 51.65 -55.35
N THR A 322 -26.09 52.16 -56.41
CA THR A 322 -24.94 53.10 -56.33
C THR A 322 -25.33 54.53 -56.54
N GLN A 323 -26.59 54.82 -56.98
CA GLN A 323 -27.15 56.16 -57.20
C GLN A 323 -28.56 56.23 -56.62
N ALA A 324 -28.89 57.35 -55.99
CA ALA A 324 -30.19 57.60 -55.39
C ALA A 324 -30.58 59.09 -55.47
N TYR A 325 -31.88 59.38 -55.45
CA TYR A 325 -32.44 60.74 -55.40
C TYR A 325 -32.86 61.07 -53.95
N PRO A 326 -32.95 62.36 -53.62
CA PRO A 326 -33.49 62.76 -52.32
C PRO A 326 -34.88 62.14 -52.10
N GLY A 327 -35.07 61.46 -50.95
CA GLY A 327 -36.30 60.76 -50.61
C GLY A 327 -36.29 59.26 -50.92
N ASP A 328 -35.30 58.78 -51.68
CA ASP A 328 -35.13 57.30 -51.85
C ASP A 328 -34.67 56.55 -50.60
N THR A 329 -35.14 55.33 -50.53
CA THR A 329 -34.62 54.37 -49.49
C THR A 329 -33.54 53.52 -50.12
N ILE A 330 -32.39 53.42 -49.46
CA ILE A 330 -31.27 52.57 -49.84
C ILE A 330 -31.15 51.48 -48.83
N THR A 331 -31.03 50.23 -49.31
CA THR A 331 -30.79 49.07 -48.42
C THR A 331 -29.32 48.65 -48.45
N TYR A 332 -28.68 48.75 -47.33
CA TYR A 332 -27.34 48.20 -47.16
C TYR A 332 -27.43 46.78 -46.63
N GLN A 333 -26.62 45.87 -47.18
CA GLN A 333 -26.38 44.52 -46.64
C GLN A 333 -25.01 44.52 -45.99
N ILE A 334 -24.96 44.10 -44.73
CA ILE A 334 -23.72 43.88 -43.96
C ILE A 334 -23.57 42.40 -43.76
N CYS A 335 -22.48 41.85 -44.29
CA CYS A 335 -22.09 40.47 -44.10
C CYS A 335 -20.90 40.44 -43.15
N ILE A 336 -21.02 39.71 -42.02
CA ILE A 336 -19.96 39.48 -41.07
C ILE A 336 -19.62 38.01 -41.13
N ARG A 337 -18.37 37.69 -41.42
CA ARG A 337 -17.85 36.32 -41.50
C ARG A 337 -16.78 36.12 -40.46
N ASN A 338 -16.93 35.11 -39.58
CA ASN A 338 -15.85 34.67 -38.74
C ASN A 338 -14.79 33.97 -39.60
N THR A 339 -13.58 34.53 -39.66
CA THR A 339 -12.42 33.98 -40.38
C THR A 339 -11.34 33.47 -39.42
N GLY A 340 -11.62 33.54 -38.14
CA GLY A 340 -10.75 32.98 -37.06
C GLY A 340 -11.05 31.54 -36.77
N GLU A 341 -10.37 31.06 -35.73
CA GLU A 341 -10.49 29.69 -35.20
C GLU A 341 -11.37 29.63 -33.94
N ARG A 342 -11.64 30.80 -33.34
CA ARG A 342 -12.40 30.94 -32.09
C ARG A 342 -13.83 31.36 -32.38
N THR A 343 -14.78 30.83 -31.60
CA THR A 343 -16.16 31.32 -31.62
C THR A 343 -16.21 32.80 -31.20
N LEU A 344 -16.88 33.63 -31.98
CA LEU A 344 -17.07 35.05 -31.68
C LEU A 344 -18.42 35.22 -30.98
N HIS A 345 -18.41 35.86 -29.85
CA HIS A 345 -19.60 36.20 -29.06
C HIS A 345 -19.78 37.71 -29.00
N SER A 346 -21.03 38.17 -28.97
CA SER A 346 -21.35 39.57 -28.71
C SER A 346 -20.76 40.54 -29.73
N VAL A 347 -20.85 40.21 -31.05
CA VAL A 347 -20.36 41.08 -32.11
C VAL A 347 -21.25 42.30 -32.21
N LEU A 348 -20.69 43.50 -31.96
CA LEU A 348 -21.40 44.76 -32.02
C LEU A 348 -21.16 45.42 -33.37
N SER A 349 -22.21 45.64 -34.14
CA SER A 349 -22.21 46.46 -35.39
C SER A 349 -22.81 47.83 -35.14
N THR A 350 -22.11 48.90 -35.53
CA THR A 350 -22.56 50.26 -35.35
C THR A 350 -22.52 50.97 -36.68
N GLU A 351 -23.66 51.57 -37.14
CA GLU A 351 -23.75 52.37 -38.32
C GLU A 351 -23.59 53.85 -38.03
N ARG A 352 -22.78 54.53 -38.83
CA ARG A 352 -22.59 55.96 -38.77
C ARG A 352 -22.56 56.54 -40.21
N PHE A 353 -23.31 57.60 -40.43
CA PHE A 353 -23.29 58.39 -41.68
C PHE A 353 -22.61 59.71 -41.39
N GLN A 354 -21.76 60.16 -42.33
CA GLN A 354 -21.06 61.45 -42.17
C GLN A 354 -21.96 62.65 -42.47
N ASN A 355 -23.00 62.43 -43.27
CA ASN A 355 -23.92 63.52 -43.66
C ASN A 355 -25.10 63.64 -42.69
N ALA A 356 -25.36 64.88 -42.25
CA ALA A 356 -26.51 65.17 -41.42
C ALA A 356 -27.82 65.00 -42.24
N GLY A 357 -28.81 64.40 -41.55
CA GLY A 357 -30.15 64.22 -42.20
C GLY A 357 -30.41 62.80 -42.74
N ILE A 358 -29.40 61.92 -42.74
CA ILE A 358 -29.62 60.48 -43.05
C ILE A 358 -30.16 59.81 -41.84
N GLN A 359 -31.30 59.14 -41.95
CA GLN A 359 -31.86 58.26 -40.92
C GLN A 359 -31.61 56.85 -41.40
N ALA A 360 -30.93 56.05 -40.57
CA ALA A 360 -30.68 54.60 -40.82
C ALA A 360 -30.96 53.78 -39.59
N ASN A 361 -31.62 52.66 -39.79
CA ASN A 361 -31.95 51.69 -38.76
C ASN A 361 -31.61 50.29 -39.27
N PHE A 362 -31.05 49.47 -38.41
CA PHE A 362 -30.94 48.04 -38.68
C PHE A 362 -32.33 47.42 -38.81
N VAL A 363 -32.52 46.60 -39.83
CA VAL A 363 -33.73 45.79 -39.95
C VAL A 363 -33.65 44.66 -38.87
N ARG A 364 -34.73 44.51 -38.11
CA ARG A 364 -34.82 43.46 -37.06
C ARG A 364 -34.71 42.09 -37.73
N LYS A 365 -33.81 41.26 -37.19
CA LYS A 365 -33.59 39.86 -37.57
C LYS A 365 -33.61 38.99 -36.32
N GLU A 366 -34.06 37.76 -36.47
CA GLU A 366 -34.03 36.78 -35.39
C GLU A 366 -32.60 36.60 -34.89
N GLY A 367 -32.40 36.52 -33.55
CA GLY A 367 -31.08 36.37 -32.92
C GLY A 367 -30.27 37.68 -32.84
N VAL A 368 -30.75 38.81 -33.34
CA VAL A 368 -30.03 40.10 -33.28
C VAL A 368 -30.77 41.06 -32.36
N THR A 369 -30.08 41.63 -31.40
CA THR A 369 -30.60 42.65 -30.48
C THR A 369 -30.23 44.04 -30.97
N LEU A 370 -31.21 44.91 -31.13
CA LEU A 370 -31.02 46.30 -31.56
C LEU A 370 -31.08 47.22 -30.34
N ASN A 371 -30.28 48.31 -30.36
CA ASN A 371 -30.42 49.38 -29.39
C ASN A 371 -31.74 50.16 -29.62
N SER A 372 -32.11 51.10 -28.70
CA SER A 372 -33.36 51.89 -28.78
C SER A 372 -33.46 52.75 -29.98
N THR A 373 -32.35 53.14 -30.57
CA THR A 373 -32.33 54.02 -31.81
C THR A 373 -32.24 53.21 -33.11
N GLY A 374 -32.07 51.88 -33.05
CA GLY A 374 -31.88 51.01 -34.19
C GLY A 374 -30.55 51.19 -34.95
N THR A 375 -29.62 51.96 -34.39
CA THR A 375 -28.32 52.27 -35.03
C THR A 375 -27.19 51.31 -34.61
N GLN A 376 -27.45 50.41 -33.64
CA GLN A 376 -26.56 49.41 -33.24
C GLN A 376 -27.24 48.04 -33.21
N ALA A 377 -26.52 47.03 -33.64
CA ALA A 377 -26.94 45.63 -33.65
C ALA A 377 -25.93 44.77 -32.91
N LEU A 378 -26.41 44.04 -31.91
CA LEU A 378 -25.63 43.04 -31.17
C LEU A 378 -26.00 41.65 -31.69
N ILE A 379 -25.01 40.91 -32.16
CA ILE A 379 -25.10 39.52 -32.62
C ILE A 379 -24.53 38.66 -31.52
N PRO A 380 -25.30 37.71 -30.94
CA PRO A 380 -24.91 36.92 -29.79
C PRO A 380 -23.75 35.97 -30.04
#